data_b42c09cbe9f51ed061d76cb9b35fc8e7
#
_entry.id   b42c09cbe9f51ed061d76cb9b35fc8e7
#
_cell.length_a   1.000
_cell.length_b   1.000
_cell.length_c   1.000
_cell.angle_alpha   90.00
_cell.angle_beta   90.00
_cell.angle_gamma   90.00
#
_symmetry.space_group_name_H-M   'P 1'
#
loop_
_entity.id
_entity.type
_entity.pdbx_description
1 polymer ?
#
loop_
_entity_poly.entity_id
_entity_poly.type
_entity_poly.pdbx_seq_one_letter_code
_entity_poly.pdbx_strand_id
1 'polypeptide(L)'
;MFRRCKYDFTVYFICRTRRQAECGVKYMDHKQSIKLKSVRNARELGGYPSYDGKIVKSGVLLRTAKLDEMTSEDIQILKEHYRLGTIIDFRMAMEIANADPMIGDAYYAHLDVIDTAVFSSQSAANIDIKKLTIFQLVRLAEMTGMLDEKMYIGFLTSDMGQKAYSQFFRILLETSPDRAVLWHCTSGKDRTGLAAMLLLAALGVDEKVIMEDYLLTNEYNADKIESTKRFMLSNGLDDAYAEKAALVYDKVDERFMQTALVYLKQTYGSVVGYIRDGLHITQDEINQLKEKYLV
;
A
#
# COMPACT_ATOMS: atom_id res chain seq x y z
N MET A 1 -27.44 -38.28 6.17
CA MET A 1 -26.62 -38.65 4.99
C MET A 1 -26.07 -37.37 4.39
N PHE A 2 -24.96 -36.85 4.93
CA PHE A 2 -24.36 -35.57 4.54
C PHE A 2 -23.30 -35.84 3.47
N ARG A 3 -23.48 -35.32 2.25
CA ARG A 3 -22.44 -35.32 1.20
C ARG A 3 -21.52 -34.13 1.40
N ARG A 4 -20.23 -34.42 1.69
CA ARG A 4 -19.13 -33.46 1.63
C ARG A 4 -18.88 -33.08 0.17
N CYS A 5 -19.06 -31.82 -0.19
CA CYS A 5 -18.47 -31.24 -1.40
C CYS A 5 -16.99 -30.94 -1.15
N LYS A 6 -16.10 -31.65 -1.83
CA LYS A 6 -14.69 -31.30 -1.96
C LYS A 6 -14.60 -30.21 -3.01
N TYR A 7 -14.11 -29.05 -2.63
CA TYR A 7 -13.79 -27.98 -3.57
C TYR A 7 -12.44 -28.26 -4.25
N ASP A 8 -12.48 -28.47 -5.56
CA ASP A 8 -11.32 -28.67 -6.40
C ASP A 8 -10.88 -27.31 -6.96
N PHE A 9 -9.69 -26.84 -6.57
CA PHE A 9 -9.13 -25.54 -6.93
C PHE A 9 -8.89 -25.36 -8.43
N THR A 10 -8.82 -26.44 -9.19
CA THR A 10 -8.56 -26.43 -10.64
C THR A 10 -9.75 -25.92 -11.47
N VAL A 11 -10.97 -26.01 -10.94
CA VAL A 11 -12.20 -25.60 -11.63
C VAL A 11 -12.41 -24.07 -11.59
N TYR A 12 -11.75 -23.36 -10.69
CA TYR A 12 -11.92 -21.91 -10.52
C TYR A 12 -11.27 -21.09 -11.65
N PHE A 13 -10.23 -21.63 -12.30
CA PHE A 13 -9.51 -20.91 -13.36
C PHE A 13 -10.20 -20.99 -14.75
N ILE A 14 -10.96 -22.03 -15.01
CA ILE A 14 -11.65 -22.24 -16.32
C ILE A 14 -13.04 -21.58 -16.33
N CYS A 15 -13.65 -21.34 -15.17
CA CYS A 15 -14.96 -20.70 -15.10
C CYS A 15 -14.91 -19.17 -15.25
N ARG A 16 -13.71 -18.55 -15.16
CA ARG A 16 -13.51 -17.09 -15.26
C ARG A 16 -13.79 -16.53 -16.66
N THR A 17 -13.62 -17.33 -17.72
CA THR A 17 -13.76 -16.87 -19.10
C THR A 17 -15.17 -16.96 -19.69
N ARG A 18 -16.08 -17.77 -19.14
CA ARG A 18 -17.45 -17.94 -19.68
C ARG A 18 -18.56 -17.21 -18.92
N ARG A 19 -18.37 -16.84 -17.64
CA ARG A 19 -19.38 -16.09 -16.86
C ARG A 19 -19.29 -14.56 -16.94
N GLN A 20 -18.24 -14.03 -17.57
CA GLN A 20 -18.08 -12.57 -17.76
C GLN A 20 -19.08 -11.98 -18.77
N ALA A 21 -19.73 -12.78 -19.59
CA ALA A 21 -20.66 -12.30 -20.62
C ALA A 21 -22.11 -12.10 -20.17
N GLU A 22 -22.51 -12.61 -18.98
CA GLU A 22 -23.92 -12.64 -18.60
C GLU A 22 -24.30 -11.71 -17.42
N CYS A 23 -23.36 -11.05 -16.76
CA CYS A 23 -23.69 -10.28 -15.55
C CYS A 23 -23.51 -8.76 -15.66
N GLY A 24 -23.28 -8.19 -16.85
CA GLY A 24 -23.31 -6.73 -17.09
C GLY A 24 -22.33 -5.89 -16.25
N VAL A 25 -21.62 -6.47 -15.30
CA VAL A 25 -20.53 -5.84 -14.54
C VAL A 25 -19.29 -5.91 -15.42
N LYS A 26 -18.99 -4.82 -16.12
CA LYS A 26 -17.65 -4.61 -16.68
C LYS A 26 -16.69 -4.70 -15.48
N TYR A 27 -15.99 -5.84 -15.33
CA TYR A 27 -14.78 -5.87 -14.53
C TYR A 27 -13.88 -4.80 -15.07
N MET A 28 -13.72 -3.72 -14.30
CA MET A 28 -12.79 -2.66 -14.65
C MET A 28 -11.40 -3.28 -14.73
N ASP A 29 -10.67 -2.91 -15.73
CA ASP A 29 -9.27 -3.30 -15.86
C ASP A 29 -8.53 -2.65 -14.68
N HIS A 30 -8.33 -3.41 -13.58
CA HIS A 30 -7.66 -2.95 -12.37
C HIS A 30 -6.18 -2.61 -12.58
N LYS A 31 -5.70 -2.70 -13.82
CA LYS A 31 -4.34 -2.36 -14.23
C LYS A 31 -4.22 -0.90 -14.64
N GLN A 32 -4.67 0.01 -13.79
CA GLN A 32 -4.45 1.43 -14.03
C GLN A 32 -3.00 1.81 -13.69
N SER A 33 -2.07 1.24 -14.43
CA SER A 33 -0.65 1.53 -14.30
C SER A 33 -0.38 2.97 -14.69
N ILE A 34 0.23 3.72 -13.79
CA ILE A 34 0.91 4.96 -14.16
C ILE A 34 2.16 4.56 -14.95
N LYS A 35 2.27 5.05 -16.19
CA LYS A 35 3.40 4.68 -17.07
C LYS A 35 4.67 5.45 -16.69
N LEU A 36 5.18 5.23 -15.47
CA LEU A 36 6.48 5.71 -15.02
C LEU A 36 7.53 4.64 -15.31
N LYS A 37 8.65 5.05 -15.92
CA LYS A 37 9.71 4.10 -16.35
C LYS A 37 10.61 3.66 -15.23
N SER A 38 10.88 4.54 -14.26
CA SER A 38 11.85 4.31 -13.18
C SER A 38 11.20 4.06 -11.82
N VAL A 39 9.88 4.25 -11.68
CA VAL A 39 9.17 4.10 -10.42
C VAL A 39 8.36 2.81 -10.41
N ARG A 40 8.66 1.94 -9.45
CA ARG A 40 7.98 0.65 -9.30
C ARG A 40 6.64 0.78 -8.57
N ASN A 41 5.81 -0.24 -8.73
CA ASN A 41 4.52 -0.38 -8.03
C ASN A 41 3.62 0.86 -8.20
N ALA A 42 3.77 1.57 -9.33
CA ALA A 42 3.14 2.85 -9.62
C ALA A 42 1.75 2.65 -10.24
N ARG A 43 0.71 3.13 -9.55
CA ARG A 43 -0.68 3.06 -10.02
C ARG A 43 -1.55 4.13 -9.41
N GLU A 44 -2.69 4.40 -10.06
CA GLU A 44 -3.76 5.22 -9.51
C GLU A 44 -4.85 4.34 -8.84
N LEU A 45 -5.66 4.95 -7.99
CA LEU A 45 -6.81 4.30 -7.36
C LEU A 45 -8.14 4.69 -8.02
N GLY A 46 -8.09 5.42 -9.14
CA GLY A 46 -9.30 5.83 -9.85
C GLY A 46 -10.06 4.63 -10.42
N GLY A 47 -11.40 4.80 -10.53
CA GLY A 47 -12.27 3.79 -11.12
C GLY A 47 -12.83 2.74 -10.18
N TYR A 48 -12.39 2.64 -8.94
CA TYR A 48 -12.97 1.71 -7.97
C TYR A 48 -14.40 2.14 -7.59
N PRO A 49 -15.38 1.22 -7.63
CA PRO A 49 -16.76 1.52 -7.26
C PRO A 49 -16.92 1.65 -5.74
N SER A 50 -17.74 2.60 -5.30
CA SER A 50 -18.17 2.73 -3.92
C SER A 50 -19.58 2.15 -3.72
N TYR A 51 -19.96 1.85 -2.48
CA TYR A 51 -21.28 1.30 -2.15
C TYR A 51 -22.45 2.22 -2.49
N ASP A 52 -22.24 3.53 -2.61
CA ASP A 52 -23.26 4.51 -2.97
C ASP A 52 -23.41 4.70 -4.51
N GLY A 53 -22.79 3.84 -5.29
CA GLY A 53 -22.91 3.82 -6.75
C GLY A 53 -22.01 4.81 -7.48
N LYS A 54 -21.18 5.55 -6.75
CA LYS A 54 -20.16 6.43 -7.30
C LYS A 54 -18.87 5.67 -7.57
N ILE A 55 -17.93 6.30 -8.26
CA ILE A 55 -16.59 5.75 -8.53
C ILE A 55 -15.51 6.71 -8.05
N VAL A 56 -14.36 6.16 -7.64
CA VAL A 56 -13.17 6.95 -7.30
C VAL A 56 -12.68 7.69 -8.54
N LYS A 57 -12.45 9.00 -8.44
CA LYS A 57 -11.93 9.85 -9.53
C LYS A 57 -10.59 9.33 -10.03
N SER A 58 -10.44 9.25 -11.37
CA SER A 58 -9.16 8.91 -12.00
C SER A 58 -8.19 10.08 -11.97
N GLY A 59 -6.89 9.75 -11.96
CA GLY A 59 -5.80 10.71 -12.09
C GLY A 59 -5.49 11.56 -10.86
N VAL A 60 -6.16 11.35 -9.72
CA VAL A 60 -6.00 12.20 -8.53
C VAL A 60 -5.42 11.50 -7.30
N LEU A 61 -5.50 10.19 -7.21
CA LEU A 61 -5.00 9.41 -6.07
C LEU A 61 -3.98 8.38 -6.58
N LEU A 62 -2.70 8.63 -6.30
CA LEU A 62 -1.58 7.87 -6.86
C LEU A 62 -0.78 7.21 -5.74
N ARG A 63 -0.38 5.96 -5.94
CA ARG A 63 0.52 5.25 -5.01
C ARG A 63 1.69 4.62 -5.74
N THR A 64 2.89 4.65 -5.12
CA THR A 64 4.12 4.17 -5.74
C THR A 64 5.10 3.58 -4.72
N ALA A 65 6.21 3.00 -5.19
CA ALA A 65 7.45 2.86 -4.43
C ALA A 65 8.19 4.22 -4.35
N LYS A 66 9.36 4.25 -3.71
CA LYS A 66 10.20 5.44 -3.56
C LYS A 66 10.49 6.15 -4.89
N LEU A 67 10.68 7.46 -4.82
CA LEU A 67 10.82 8.34 -5.99
C LEU A 67 12.27 8.79 -6.25
N ASP A 68 13.22 8.43 -5.41
CA ASP A 68 14.61 8.93 -5.41
C ASP A 68 15.42 8.62 -6.70
N GLU A 69 14.93 7.73 -7.55
CA GLU A 69 15.57 7.33 -8.82
C GLU A 69 14.76 7.77 -10.06
N MET A 70 13.84 8.75 -9.91
CA MET A 70 12.99 9.18 -11.02
C MET A 70 13.77 9.83 -12.15
N THR A 71 13.39 9.47 -13.39
CA THR A 71 13.86 10.14 -14.58
C THR A 71 13.18 11.51 -14.78
N SER A 72 13.80 12.37 -15.57
CA SER A 72 13.19 13.66 -15.94
C SER A 72 11.85 13.48 -16.68
N GLU A 73 11.71 12.40 -17.45
CA GLU A 73 10.47 12.06 -18.15
C GLU A 73 9.35 11.71 -17.16
N ASP A 74 9.66 10.90 -16.14
CA ASP A 74 8.69 10.54 -15.10
C ASP A 74 8.25 11.76 -14.28
N ILE A 75 9.20 12.66 -13.97
CA ILE A 75 8.91 13.94 -13.30
C ILE A 75 7.94 14.77 -14.15
N GLN A 76 8.17 14.84 -15.47
CA GLN A 76 7.30 15.60 -16.38
C GLN A 76 5.89 14.98 -16.47
N ILE A 77 5.76 13.65 -16.49
CA ILE A 77 4.46 12.97 -16.47
C ILE A 77 3.68 13.33 -15.20
N LEU A 78 4.30 13.25 -14.02
CA LEU A 78 3.63 13.61 -12.77
C LEU A 78 3.26 15.08 -12.70
N LYS A 79 4.13 15.97 -13.21
CA LYS A 79 3.90 17.41 -13.21
C LYS A 79 2.79 17.81 -14.19
N GLU A 80 2.84 17.36 -15.43
CA GLU A 80 1.99 17.88 -16.51
C GLU A 80 0.71 17.07 -16.69
N HIS A 81 0.81 15.73 -16.68
CA HIS A 81 -0.36 14.89 -16.89
C HIS A 81 -1.20 14.76 -15.60
N TYR A 82 -0.56 14.48 -14.46
CA TYR A 82 -1.26 14.31 -13.19
C TYR A 82 -1.42 15.61 -12.41
N ARG A 83 -0.75 16.71 -12.80
CA ARG A 83 -0.78 17.98 -12.07
C ARG A 83 -0.51 17.76 -10.59
N LEU A 84 0.54 16.98 -10.28
CA LEU A 84 0.87 16.56 -8.93
C LEU A 84 0.92 17.76 -7.97
N GLY A 85 0.12 17.70 -6.91
CA GLY A 85 0.01 18.75 -5.91
C GLY A 85 0.69 18.43 -4.60
N THR A 86 0.77 17.13 -4.28
CA THR A 86 1.28 16.70 -2.99
C THR A 86 1.97 15.36 -3.11
N ILE A 87 3.13 15.23 -2.44
CA ILE A 87 3.85 13.98 -2.22
C ILE A 87 3.84 13.69 -0.72
N ILE A 88 3.43 12.47 -0.34
CA ILE A 88 3.44 12.00 1.04
C ILE A 88 4.39 10.81 1.13
N ASP A 89 5.45 10.96 1.93
CA ASP A 89 6.49 9.95 2.13
C ASP A 89 6.34 9.31 3.51
N PHE A 90 6.05 8.01 3.53
CA PHE A 90 5.90 7.22 4.77
C PHE A 90 7.19 6.49 5.20
N ARG A 91 8.33 6.77 4.57
CA ARG A 91 9.61 6.14 4.95
C ARG A 91 10.10 6.65 6.30
N MET A 92 10.77 5.79 7.05
CA MET A 92 11.58 6.25 8.19
C MET A 92 12.73 7.14 7.68
N ALA A 93 13.12 8.14 8.45
CA ALA A 93 14.24 9.03 8.10
C ALA A 93 15.52 8.23 7.76
N MET A 94 15.76 7.11 8.44
CA MET A 94 16.90 6.24 8.18
C MET A 94 16.82 5.45 6.85
N GLU A 95 15.63 5.30 6.26
CA GLU A 95 15.46 4.67 4.94
C GLU A 95 15.74 5.64 3.78
N ILE A 96 15.68 6.96 4.03
CA ILE A 96 15.87 7.99 3.01
C ILE A 96 17.37 8.16 2.74
N ALA A 97 17.86 7.44 1.71
CA ALA A 97 19.26 7.59 1.26
C ALA A 97 19.46 8.86 0.43
N ASN A 98 18.53 9.11 -0.47
CA ASN A 98 18.46 10.29 -1.31
C ASN A 98 17.08 10.92 -1.15
N ALA A 99 17.02 12.24 -1.18
CA ALA A 99 15.75 12.97 -1.20
C ALA A 99 15.00 12.65 -2.51
N ASP A 100 13.69 12.62 -2.41
CA ASP A 100 12.86 12.55 -3.62
C ASP A 100 13.03 13.83 -4.44
N PRO A 101 12.93 13.76 -5.78
CA PRO A 101 13.08 14.94 -6.61
C PRO A 101 11.92 15.91 -6.39
N MET A 102 12.22 17.20 -6.49
CA MET A 102 11.17 18.22 -6.50
C MET A 102 10.37 18.14 -7.79
N ILE A 103 9.05 18.06 -7.69
CA ILE A 103 8.12 17.95 -8.82
C ILE A 103 7.27 19.23 -8.89
N GLY A 104 7.72 20.18 -9.68
CA GLY A 104 7.05 21.47 -9.82
C GLY A 104 6.94 22.21 -8.48
N ASP A 105 5.71 22.57 -8.12
CA ASP A 105 5.34 23.21 -6.85
C ASP A 105 4.65 22.25 -5.87
N ALA A 106 4.79 20.93 -6.08
CA ALA A 106 4.16 19.93 -5.22
C ALA A 106 4.66 20.06 -3.78
N TYR A 107 3.72 20.09 -2.85
CA TYR A 107 4.01 20.06 -1.42
C TYR A 107 4.54 18.67 -1.03
N TYR A 108 5.64 18.63 -0.29
CA TYR A 108 6.20 17.38 0.22
C TYR A 108 5.94 17.26 1.72
N ALA A 109 5.32 16.15 2.13
CA ALA A 109 5.06 15.80 3.52
C ALA A 109 5.77 14.50 3.88
N HIS A 110 6.65 14.54 4.88
CA HIS A 110 7.28 13.35 5.46
C HIS A 110 6.47 12.91 6.69
N LEU A 111 5.89 11.72 6.62
CA LEU A 111 5.02 11.15 7.66
C LEU A 111 5.54 9.78 8.07
N ASP A 112 6.47 9.74 9.02
CA ASP A 112 7.03 8.49 9.53
C ASP A 112 5.94 7.68 10.27
N VAL A 113 5.78 6.42 9.89
CA VAL A 113 4.75 5.50 10.43
C VAL A 113 5.33 4.58 11.50
N ILE A 114 6.65 4.34 11.46
CA ILE A 114 7.30 3.33 12.29
C ILE A 114 8.13 4.01 13.37
N ASP A 115 7.78 3.74 14.63
CA ASP A 115 8.60 4.18 15.75
C ASP A 115 9.94 3.45 15.76
N THR A 116 11.02 4.19 15.52
CA THR A 116 12.38 3.64 15.56
C THR A 116 12.78 3.17 16.97
N ALA A 117 12.10 3.62 18.03
CA ALA A 117 12.31 3.12 19.39
C ALA A 117 12.01 1.61 19.49
N VAL A 118 11.16 1.06 18.64
CA VAL A 118 10.93 -0.39 18.55
C VAL A 118 12.21 -1.14 18.16
N PHE A 119 13.11 -0.52 17.40
CA PHE A 119 14.41 -1.09 17.03
C PHE A 119 15.51 -0.83 18.07
N SER A 120 15.29 0.13 19.01
CA SER A 120 16.32 0.54 19.97
C SER A 120 16.34 -0.30 21.25
N SER A 121 15.32 -1.10 21.50
CA SER A 121 15.16 -1.80 22.79
C SER A 121 16.09 -2.99 23.01
N GLN A 122 16.77 -3.53 21.97
CA GLN A 122 17.78 -4.60 22.14
C GLN A 122 18.82 -4.58 21.02
N SER A 123 19.94 -3.92 21.20
CA SER A 123 21.17 -4.03 20.38
C SER A 123 21.13 -3.39 18.96
N ALA A 124 20.07 -2.73 18.55
CA ALA A 124 19.94 -2.19 17.20
C ALA A 124 20.22 -0.67 17.09
N ALA A 125 20.53 0.01 18.17
CA ALA A 125 20.68 1.48 18.25
C ALA A 125 21.75 2.09 17.31
N ASN A 126 22.60 1.26 16.68
CA ASN A 126 23.67 1.69 15.76
C ASN A 126 23.66 0.93 14.43
N ILE A 127 22.56 0.28 14.03
CA ILE A 127 22.50 -0.46 12.78
C ILE A 127 22.19 0.52 11.65
N ASP A 128 23.16 0.73 10.75
CA ASP A 128 22.92 1.42 9.48
C ASP A 128 22.26 0.42 8.50
N ILE A 129 20.91 0.47 8.45
CA ILE A 129 20.11 -0.44 7.61
C ILE A 129 20.56 -0.40 6.15
N LYS A 130 21.08 0.74 5.67
CA LYS A 130 21.56 0.91 4.28
C LYS A 130 22.80 0.07 3.95
N LYS A 131 23.55 -0.35 4.98
CA LYS A 131 24.75 -1.19 4.83
C LYS A 131 24.49 -2.68 5.02
N LEU A 132 23.26 -3.03 5.42
CA LEU A 132 22.93 -4.43 5.63
C LEU A 132 22.81 -5.19 4.31
N THR A 133 23.38 -6.37 4.29
CA THR A 133 23.13 -7.34 3.20
C THR A 133 21.68 -7.83 3.28
N ILE A 134 21.17 -8.34 2.16
CA ILE A 134 19.82 -8.92 2.10
C ILE A 134 19.61 -10.00 3.19
N PHE A 135 20.62 -10.82 3.49
CA PHE A 135 20.57 -11.84 4.54
C PHE A 135 20.41 -11.22 5.93
N GLN A 136 21.15 -10.14 6.21
CA GLN A 136 21.05 -9.42 7.48
C GLN A 136 19.69 -8.72 7.63
N LEU A 137 19.13 -8.22 6.54
CA LEU A 137 17.80 -7.58 6.56
C LEU A 137 16.68 -8.60 6.79
N VAL A 138 16.72 -9.77 6.16
CA VAL A 138 15.76 -10.85 6.44
C VAL A 138 15.83 -11.28 7.90
N ARG A 139 17.04 -11.47 8.43
CA ARG A 139 17.24 -11.82 9.85
C ARG A 139 16.74 -10.71 10.80
N LEU A 140 17.00 -9.45 10.46
CA LEU A 140 16.50 -8.32 11.23
C LEU A 140 14.96 -8.30 11.22
N ALA A 141 14.34 -8.52 10.07
CA ALA A 141 12.89 -8.58 9.94
C ALA A 141 12.26 -9.70 10.76
N GLU A 142 12.91 -10.88 10.82
CA GLU A 142 12.50 -11.97 11.71
C GLU A 142 12.59 -11.57 13.20
N MET A 143 13.70 -10.98 13.59
CA MET A 143 13.95 -10.59 14.99
C MET A 143 13.04 -9.46 15.48
N THR A 144 12.63 -8.56 14.59
CA THR A 144 11.79 -7.39 14.90
C THR A 144 10.30 -7.64 14.68
N GLY A 145 9.91 -8.85 14.27
CA GLY A 145 8.51 -9.18 13.99
C GLY A 145 7.95 -8.57 12.70
N MET A 146 8.80 -8.04 11.82
CA MET A 146 8.36 -7.50 10.52
C MET A 146 7.87 -8.58 9.55
N LEU A 147 8.02 -9.85 9.87
CA LEU A 147 7.44 -11.00 9.18
C LEU A 147 6.23 -11.60 9.91
N ASP A 148 5.83 -11.01 11.04
CA ASP A 148 4.60 -11.37 11.75
C ASP A 148 3.40 -10.68 11.09
N GLU A 149 2.33 -11.42 10.85
CA GLU A 149 1.09 -10.87 10.27
C GLU A 149 0.45 -9.76 11.12
N LYS A 150 0.82 -9.64 12.41
CA LYS A 150 0.39 -8.55 13.30
C LYS A 150 1.17 -7.24 13.10
N MET A 151 2.20 -7.22 12.27
CA MET A 151 3.00 -6.03 12.01
C MET A 151 2.13 -4.83 11.61
N TYR A 152 1.11 -5.05 10.77
CA TYR A 152 0.20 -3.98 10.34
C TYR A 152 -0.65 -3.42 11.46
N ILE A 153 -1.01 -4.24 12.46
CA ILE A 153 -1.68 -3.74 13.67
C ILE A 153 -0.78 -2.73 14.37
N GLY A 154 0.51 -3.05 14.53
CA GLY A 154 1.49 -2.14 15.12
C GLY A 154 1.60 -0.81 14.36
N PHE A 155 1.63 -0.85 13.02
CA PHE A 155 1.66 0.38 12.19
C PHE A 155 0.39 1.22 12.34
N LEU A 156 -0.76 0.61 12.56
CA LEU A 156 -2.02 1.31 12.71
C LEU A 156 -2.27 1.82 14.13
N THR A 157 -1.74 1.15 15.17
CA THR A 157 -2.09 1.44 16.55
C THR A 157 -1.00 2.15 17.37
N SER A 158 0.23 2.24 16.86
CA SER A 158 1.26 3.07 17.49
C SER A 158 0.91 4.55 17.39
N ASP A 159 1.31 5.35 18.37
CA ASP A 159 1.10 6.80 18.37
C ASP A 159 1.64 7.46 17.12
N MET A 160 2.80 7.02 16.63
CA MET A 160 3.42 7.51 15.40
C MET A 160 2.60 7.17 14.18
N GLY A 161 2.15 5.92 14.05
CA GLY A 161 1.32 5.47 12.94
C GLY A 161 -0.03 6.17 12.92
N GLN A 162 -0.71 6.30 14.06
CA GLN A 162 -1.97 7.04 14.17
C GLN A 162 -1.80 8.50 13.77
N LYS A 163 -0.74 9.16 14.25
CA LYS A 163 -0.41 10.53 13.87
C LYS A 163 -0.15 10.66 12.36
N ALA A 164 0.63 9.76 11.79
CA ALA A 164 0.97 9.78 10.36
C ALA A 164 -0.29 9.58 9.49
N TYR A 165 -1.13 8.59 9.78
CA TYR A 165 -2.34 8.37 9.01
C TYR A 165 -3.42 9.43 9.26
N SER A 166 -3.51 10.01 10.47
CA SER A 166 -4.36 11.17 10.70
C SER A 166 -3.92 12.38 9.84
N GLN A 167 -2.61 12.66 9.82
CA GLN A 167 -2.05 13.73 9.00
C GLN A 167 -2.24 13.47 7.49
N PHE A 168 -2.12 12.21 7.05
CA PHE A 168 -2.44 11.79 5.67
C PHE A 168 -3.85 12.22 5.27
N PHE A 169 -4.87 11.95 6.09
CA PHE A 169 -6.25 12.36 5.81
C PHE A 169 -6.41 13.87 5.74
N ARG A 170 -5.76 14.62 6.64
CA ARG A 170 -5.82 16.09 6.64
C ARG A 170 -5.20 16.68 5.38
N ILE A 171 -4.05 16.17 4.96
CA ILE A 171 -3.42 16.58 3.70
C ILE A 171 -4.32 16.28 2.50
N LEU A 172 -4.99 15.13 2.49
CA LEU A 172 -5.97 14.81 1.45
C LEU A 172 -7.12 15.82 1.41
N LEU A 173 -7.59 16.29 2.55
CA LEU A 173 -8.64 17.32 2.65
C LEU A 173 -8.16 18.68 2.15
N GLU A 174 -6.93 19.07 2.45
CA GLU A 174 -6.34 20.38 2.12
C GLU A 174 -5.88 20.48 0.66
N THR A 175 -5.44 19.39 0.03
CA THR A 175 -4.96 19.40 -1.36
C THR A 175 -6.09 19.84 -2.31
N SER A 176 -5.81 20.67 -3.29
CA SER A 176 -6.78 21.12 -4.28
C SER A 176 -7.42 19.94 -5.06
N PRO A 177 -8.74 19.94 -5.33
CA PRO A 177 -9.45 18.81 -5.96
C PRO A 177 -9.04 18.54 -7.42
N ASP A 178 -8.34 19.47 -8.04
CA ASP A 178 -7.84 19.40 -9.43
C ASP A 178 -6.36 18.98 -9.52
N ARG A 179 -5.74 18.67 -8.38
CA ARG A 179 -4.34 18.22 -8.29
C ARG A 179 -4.25 16.82 -7.70
N ALA A 180 -3.32 16.03 -8.21
CA ALA A 180 -3.10 14.69 -7.69
C ALA A 180 -2.35 14.71 -6.36
N VAL A 181 -2.65 13.71 -5.52
CA VAL A 181 -1.87 13.34 -4.34
C VAL A 181 -1.19 12.00 -4.63
N LEU A 182 0.12 11.95 -4.44
CA LEU A 182 0.90 10.72 -4.53
C LEU A 182 1.44 10.38 -3.15
N TRP A 183 1.31 9.12 -2.75
CA TRP A 183 1.94 8.64 -1.52
C TRP A 183 2.76 7.39 -1.76
N HIS A 184 3.84 7.27 -1.00
CA HIS A 184 4.77 6.16 -1.13
C HIS A 184 5.46 5.81 0.19
N CYS A 185 6.17 4.69 0.17
CA CYS A 185 7.20 4.31 1.13
C CYS A 185 8.39 3.75 0.36
N THR A 186 9.17 2.84 0.89
CA THR A 186 10.31 2.25 0.18
C THR A 186 9.88 1.37 -1.00
N SER A 187 9.03 0.36 -0.78
CA SER A 187 8.54 -0.55 -1.82
C SER A 187 7.11 -0.26 -2.28
N GLY A 188 6.43 0.73 -1.69
CA GLY A 188 5.05 1.07 -2.01
C GLY A 188 4.02 0.00 -1.63
N LYS A 189 4.36 -0.93 -0.73
CA LYS A 189 3.55 -2.11 -0.40
C LYS A 189 2.81 -1.99 0.95
N ASP A 190 3.54 -1.93 2.07
CA ASP A 190 3.00 -2.04 3.43
C ASP A 190 2.34 -0.73 3.90
N ARG A 191 3.12 0.29 4.29
CA ARG A 191 2.63 1.60 4.78
C ARG A 191 1.77 2.31 3.73
N THR A 192 2.19 2.25 2.48
CA THR A 192 1.45 2.75 1.31
C THR A 192 0.15 1.98 1.08
N GLY A 193 0.17 0.66 1.27
CA GLY A 193 -1.00 -0.21 1.16
C GLY A 193 -2.03 0.04 2.25
N LEU A 194 -1.57 0.26 3.49
CA LEU A 194 -2.45 0.61 4.61
C LEU A 194 -3.11 1.98 4.40
N ALA A 195 -2.38 3.00 3.93
CA ALA A 195 -2.96 4.29 3.56
C ALA A 195 -4.04 4.15 2.47
N ALA A 196 -3.78 3.33 1.44
CA ALA A 196 -4.77 3.04 0.39
C ALA A 196 -6.00 2.33 0.95
N MET A 197 -5.82 1.31 1.80
CA MET A 197 -6.91 0.58 2.47
C MET A 197 -7.79 1.53 3.28
N LEU A 198 -7.18 2.38 4.11
CA LEU A 198 -7.90 3.36 4.93
C LEU A 198 -8.70 4.35 4.06
N LEU A 199 -8.07 4.91 3.03
CA LEU A 199 -8.74 5.87 2.15
C LEU A 199 -9.87 5.23 1.35
N LEU A 200 -9.65 4.09 0.73
CA LEU A 200 -10.68 3.38 -0.03
C LEU A 200 -11.86 2.98 0.85
N ALA A 201 -11.62 2.55 2.10
CA ALA A 201 -12.67 2.26 3.07
C ALA A 201 -13.45 3.53 3.45
N ALA A 202 -12.78 4.69 3.65
CA ALA A 202 -13.45 5.98 3.90
C ALA A 202 -14.32 6.41 2.72
N LEU A 203 -13.88 6.14 1.48
CA LEU A 203 -14.64 6.40 0.26
C LEU A 203 -15.80 5.40 0.03
N GLY A 204 -15.89 4.35 0.83
CA GLY A 204 -16.95 3.35 0.72
C GLY A 204 -16.71 2.29 -0.37
N VAL A 205 -15.48 2.02 -0.70
CA VAL A 205 -15.09 0.93 -1.60
C VAL A 205 -15.19 -0.41 -0.85
N ASP A 206 -15.63 -1.45 -1.55
CA ASP A 206 -15.77 -2.79 -0.98
C ASP A 206 -14.41 -3.37 -0.54
N GLU A 207 -14.41 -4.05 0.61
CA GLU A 207 -13.21 -4.63 1.19
C GLU A 207 -12.50 -5.64 0.27
N LYS A 208 -13.29 -6.36 -0.53
CA LYS A 208 -12.73 -7.30 -1.51
C LYS A 208 -11.93 -6.54 -2.58
N VAL A 209 -12.44 -5.40 -3.05
CA VAL A 209 -11.74 -4.53 -4.02
C VAL A 209 -10.48 -3.93 -3.39
N ILE A 210 -10.54 -3.54 -2.11
CA ILE A 210 -9.38 -3.07 -1.35
C ILE A 210 -8.30 -4.15 -1.27
N MET A 211 -8.68 -5.39 -0.97
CA MET A 211 -7.77 -6.52 -0.93
C MET A 211 -7.18 -6.83 -2.31
N GLU A 212 -7.99 -6.75 -3.36
CA GLU A 212 -7.53 -6.93 -4.75
C GLU A 212 -6.47 -5.85 -5.12
N ASP A 213 -6.71 -4.56 -4.79
CA ASP A 213 -5.70 -3.51 -4.99
C ASP A 213 -4.41 -3.80 -4.21
N TYR A 214 -4.52 -4.22 -2.96
CA TYR A 214 -3.35 -4.56 -2.15
C TYR A 214 -2.51 -5.66 -2.80
N LEU A 215 -3.16 -6.74 -3.28
CA LEU A 215 -2.51 -7.89 -3.90
C LEU A 215 -1.94 -7.60 -5.30
N LEU A 216 -2.43 -6.57 -6.01
CA LEU A 216 -1.82 -6.10 -7.26
C LEU A 216 -0.33 -5.75 -7.08
N THR A 217 0.12 -5.43 -5.87
CA THR A 217 1.54 -5.22 -5.57
C THR A 217 2.40 -6.40 -6.03
N ASN A 218 1.91 -7.64 -5.92
CA ASN A 218 2.63 -8.83 -6.37
C ASN A 218 2.77 -8.89 -7.90
N GLU A 219 1.77 -8.39 -8.63
CA GLU A 219 1.83 -8.32 -10.09
C GLU A 219 2.81 -7.22 -10.55
N TYR A 220 2.73 -6.02 -9.94
CA TYR A 220 3.62 -4.90 -10.25
C TYR A 220 5.08 -5.16 -9.90
N ASN A 221 5.34 -6.01 -8.92
CA ASN A 221 6.68 -6.37 -8.46
C ASN A 221 7.13 -7.77 -8.93
N ALA A 222 6.41 -8.45 -9.84
CA ALA A 222 6.64 -9.84 -10.20
C ALA A 222 8.11 -10.13 -10.60
N ASP A 223 8.70 -9.32 -11.47
CA ASP A 223 10.09 -9.49 -11.92
C ASP A 223 11.08 -9.34 -10.75
N LYS A 224 10.79 -8.43 -9.83
CA LYS A 224 11.65 -8.20 -8.66
C LYS A 224 11.54 -9.33 -7.65
N ILE A 225 10.33 -9.81 -7.39
CA ILE A 225 10.07 -10.98 -6.54
C ILE A 225 10.84 -12.18 -7.07
N GLU A 226 10.72 -12.45 -8.37
CA GLU A 226 11.40 -13.55 -9.02
C GLU A 226 12.94 -13.40 -8.98
N SER A 227 13.47 -12.19 -9.21
CA SER A 227 14.89 -11.94 -9.13
C SER A 227 15.44 -12.10 -7.72
N THR A 228 14.71 -11.66 -6.69
CA THR A 228 15.05 -11.83 -5.28
C THR A 228 15.08 -13.32 -4.92
N LYS A 229 14.07 -14.08 -5.31
CA LYS A 229 14.05 -15.54 -5.07
C LYS A 229 15.21 -16.26 -5.75
N ARG A 230 15.45 -16.00 -7.03
CA ARG A 230 16.59 -16.60 -7.76
C ARG A 230 17.92 -16.26 -7.11
N PHE A 231 18.10 -15.04 -6.65
CA PHE A 231 19.33 -14.65 -5.95
C PHE A 231 19.53 -15.46 -4.67
N MET A 232 18.48 -15.68 -3.86
CA MET A 232 18.58 -16.49 -2.65
C MET A 232 18.93 -17.93 -2.96
N LEU A 233 18.24 -18.56 -3.91
CA LEU A 233 18.47 -19.94 -4.32
C LEU A 233 19.89 -20.12 -4.89
N SER A 234 20.40 -19.17 -5.69
CA SER A 234 21.76 -19.22 -6.23
C SER A 234 22.85 -19.08 -5.17
N ASN A 235 22.52 -18.55 -3.99
CA ASN A 235 23.41 -18.50 -2.82
C ASN A 235 23.24 -19.70 -1.87
N GLY A 236 22.55 -20.76 -2.32
CA GLY A 236 22.43 -22.02 -1.57
C GLY A 236 21.37 -22.01 -0.47
N LEU A 237 20.45 -21.05 -0.49
CA LEU A 237 19.32 -21.01 0.45
C LEU A 237 18.13 -21.77 -0.13
N ASP A 238 17.24 -22.22 0.74
CA ASP A 238 16.03 -22.95 0.36
C ASP A 238 14.87 -22.04 -0.09
N ASP A 239 13.83 -22.64 -0.63
CA ASP A 239 12.62 -21.94 -1.08
C ASP A 239 11.93 -21.15 0.05
N ALA A 240 11.95 -21.67 1.28
CA ALA A 240 11.32 -20.99 2.42
C ALA A 240 12.03 -19.68 2.77
N TYR A 241 13.36 -19.69 2.71
CA TYR A 241 14.14 -18.47 2.92
C TYR A 241 13.99 -17.48 1.76
N ALA A 242 13.96 -17.98 0.52
CA ALA A 242 13.72 -17.17 -0.66
C ALA A 242 12.35 -16.48 -0.60
N GLU A 243 11.32 -17.17 -0.11
CA GLU A 243 9.99 -16.61 0.10
C GLU A 243 9.98 -15.51 1.19
N LYS A 244 10.66 -15.74 2.31
CA LYS A 244 10.82 -14.71 3.37
C LYS A 244 11.53 -13.47 2.83
N ALA A 245 12.60 -13.63 2.05
CA ALA A 245 13.30 -12.52 1.43
C ALA A 245 12.39 -11.73 0.49
N ALA A 246 11.59 -12.41 -0.33
CA ALA A 246 10.60 -11.76 -1.18
C ALA A 246 9.57 -10.97 -0.37
N LEU A 247 9.06 -11.52 0.75
CA LEU A 247 8.14 -10.83 1.65
C LEU A 247 8.75 -9.59 2.30
N VAL A 248 10.01 -9.63 2.67
CA VAL A 248 10.69 -8.45 3.23
C VAL A 248 10.75 -7.30 2.22
N TYR A 249 11.05 -7.60 0.96
CA TYR A 249 11.41 -6.57 -0.02
C TYR A 249 10.29 -6.14 -0.96
N ASP A 250 9.62 -7.09 -1.58
CA ASP A 250 8.84 -6.79 -2.80
C ASP A 250 7.44 -7.42 -2.83
N LYS A 251 7.22 -8.51 -2.07
CA LYS A 251 5.98 -9.28 -2.05
C LYS A 251 5.07 -8.85 -0.90
N VAL A 252 3.77 -8.97 -1.09
CA VAL A 252 2.77 -8.89 -0.02
C VAL A 252 2.07 -10.25 0.14
N ASP A 253 1.59 -10.50 1.36
CA ASP A 253 0.75 -11.65 1.70
C ASP A 253 -0.57 -11.15 2.26
N GLU A 254 -1.69 -11.69 1.77
CA GLU A 254 -3.03 -11.24 2.16
C GLU A 254 -3.28 -11.37 3.68
N ARG A 255 -2.59 -12.32 4.36
CA ARG A 255 -2.73 -12.53 5.80
C ARG A 255 -2.41 -11.29 6.62
N PHE A 256 -1.44 -10.47 6.19
CA PHE A 256 -1.10 -9.23 6.89
C PHE A 256 -2.25 -8.22 6.86
N MET A 257 -2.82 -7.99 5.68
CA MET A 257 -3.96 -7.08 5.52
C MET A 257 -5.21 -7.65 6.19
N GLN A 258 -5.47 -8.94 6.04
CA GLN A 258 -6.61 -9.62 6.65
C GLN A 258 -6.57 -9.53 8.18
N THR A 259 -5.40 -9.77 8.80
CA THR A 259 -5.20 -9.68 10.25
C THR A 259 -5.47 -8.25 10.75
N ALA A 260 -4.98 -7.24 10.03
CA ALA A 260 -5.26 -5.85 10.34
C ALA A 260 -6.77 -5.51 10.24
N LEU A 261 -7.43 -5.93 9.14
CA LEU A 261 -8.88 -5.70 8.94
C LEU A 261 -9.72 -6.34 10.04
N VAL A 262 -9.41 -7.59 10.42
CA VAL A 262 -10.09 -8.29 11.51
C VAL A 262 -9.90 -7.55 12.83
N TYR A 263 -8.69 -7.14 13.14
CA TYR A 263 -8.40 -6.36 14.35
C TYR A 263 -9.20 -5.05 14.39
N LEU A 264 -9.20 -4.27 13.32
CA LEU A 264 -9.93 -3.01 13.25
C LEU A 264 -11.45 -3.20 13.43
N LYS A 265 -12.01 -4.25 12.83
CA LYS A 265 -13.43 -4.59 13.00
C LYS A 265 -13.75 -5.00 14.44
N GLN A 266 -12.92 -5.79 15.07
CA GLN A 266 -13.12 -6.24 16.46
C GLN A 266 -13.00 -5.10 17.46
N THR A 267 -12.05 -4.17 17.24
CA THR A 267 -11.72 -3.11 18.20
C THR A 267 -12.59 -1.86 18.00
N TYR A 268 -12.85 -1.48 16.74
CA TYR A 268 -13.52 -0.23 16.37
C TYR A 268 -14.84 -0.44 15.61
N GLY A 269 -15.30 -1.67 15.50
CA GLY A 269 -16.52 -2.04 14.76
C GLY A 269 -16.38 -2.05 13.23
N SER A 270 -15.46 -1.26 12.69
CA SER A 270 -15.15 -1.19 11.24
C SER A 270 -13.84 -0.43 10.99
N VAL A 271 -13.33 -0.47 9.75
CA VAL A 271 -12.22 0.39 9.33
C VAL A 271 -12.60 1.87 9.44
N VAL A 272 -13.84 2.25 9.07
CA VAL A 272 -14.33 3.62 9.21
C VAL A 272 -14.46 4.01 10.68
N GLY A 273 -14.83 3.08 11.56
CA GLY A 273 -14.80 3.27 13.01
C GLY A 273 -13.40 3.64 13.51
N TYR A 274 -12.38 2.91 13.07
CA TYR A 274 -10.98 3.25 13.39
C TYR A 274 -10.57 4.63 12.83
N ILE A 275 -10.97 4.98 11.62
CA ILE A 275 -10.66 6.29 11.03
C ILE A 275 -11.26 7.41 11.91
N ARG A 276 -12.47 7.23 12.44
CA ARG A 276 -13.09 8.22 13.33
C ARG A 276 -12.49 8.23 14.73
N ASP A 277 -12.42 7.07 15.36
CA ASP A 277 -12.15 6.95 16.78
C ASP A 277 -10.65 6.84 17.08
N GLY A 278 -9.89 6.20 16.19
CA GLY A 278 -8.43 6.02 16.30
C GLY A 278 -7.63 7.13 15.63
N LEU A 279 -8.08 7.62 14.46
CA LEU A 279 -7.38 8.70 13.74
C LEU A 279 -8.00 10.08 13.95
N HIS A 280 -9.13 10.18 14.65
CA HIS A 280 -9.85 11.43 14.94
C HIS A 280 -10.24 12.22 13.68
N ILE A 281 -10.66 11.51 12.63
CA ILE A 281 -11.24 12.09 11.41
C ILE A 281 -12.76 12.04 11.54
N THR A 282 -13.37 13.19 11.58
CA THR A 282 -14.83 13.31 11.79
C THR A 282 -15.63 12.76 10.61
N GLN A 283 -16.91 12.45 10.84
CA GLN A 283 -17.79 12.00 9.77
C GLN A 283 -17.96 13.07 8.67
N ASP A 284 -17.94 14.35 9.05
CA ASP A 284 -18.03 15.45 8.08
C ASP A 284 -16.76 15.53 7.21
N GLU A 285 -15.58 15.31 7.78
CA GLU A 285 -14.33 15.22 7.00
C GLU A 285 -14.34 14.01 6.04
N ILE A 286 -14.88 12.86 6.47
CA ILE A 286 -15.07 11.69 5.59
C ILE A 286 -16.05 12.04 4.45
N ASN A 287 -17.13 12.75 4.72
CA ASN A 287 -18.07 13.18 3.70
C ASN A 287 -17.41 14.15 2.70
N GLN A 288 -16.59 15.10 3.18
CA GLN A 288 -15.81 15.99 2.32
C GLN A 288 -14.83 15.21 1.41
N LEU A 289 -14.17 14.15 1.92
CA LEU A 289 -13.34 13.28 1.09
C LEU A 289 -14.18 12.59 0.00
N LYS A 290 -15.36 12.09 0.33
CA LYS A 290 -16.28 11.48 -0.65
C LYS A 290 -16.71 12.46 -1.73
N GLU A 291 -17.10 13.68 -1.35
CA GLU A 291 -17.46 14.74 -2.29
C GLU A 291 -16.28 15.11 -3.20
N LYS A 292 -15.08 15.12 -2.66
CA LYS A 292 -13.85 15.50 -3.36
C LYS A 292 -13.35 14.42 -4.33
N TYR A 293 -13.39 13.15 -3.92
CA TYR A 293 -12.72 12.05 -4.62
C TYR A 293 -13.65 11.04 -5.30
N LEU A 294 -14.98 11.20 -5.19
CA LEU A 294 -15.97 10.39 -5.90
C LEU A 294 -16.70 11.18 -7.00
N VAL A 295 -17.06 10.48 -8.07
CA VAL A 295 -17.90 11.00 -9.18
C VAL A 295 -19.05 10.07 -9.47
#